data_2c80fcef56be7d15b1852153482c5c0e
#
_entry.id   2c80fcef56be7d15b1852153482c5c0e
#
_cell.length_a   1.000
_cell.length_b   1.000
_cell.length_c   1.000
_cell.angle_alpha   90.00
_cell.angle_beta   90.00
_cell.angle_gamma   90.00
#
_symmetry.space_group_name_H-M   'P 1'
#
loop_
_entity.id
_entity.type
_entity.pdbx_description
1 polymer ?
#
loop_
_entity_poly.entity_id
_entity_poly.type
_entity_poly.pdbx_seq_one_letter_code
_entity_poly.pdbx_strand_id
1 'polypeptide(L)' 'MPEVKIEIGGRVFEVACQEGEEHYLHSAAAMLDVEASTLTNQIGRLPEPRMLLMAGLMLADKTAG' A
#
# COMPACT_ATOMS: atom_id res chain seq x y z
N MET A 1 -13.02 -17.06 1.48
CA MET A 1 -12.87 -15.61 1.61
C MET A 1 -12.45 -15.03 0.27
N PRO A 2 -13.06 -13.94 -0.16
CA PRO A 2 -12.62 -13.32 -1.39
C PRO A 2 -11.20 -12.80 -1.30
N GLU A 3 -10.55 -12.76 -2.45
CA GLU A 3 -9.21 -12.19 -2.56
C GLU A 3 -9.25 -11.04 -3.55
N VAL A 4 -8.54 -9.97 -3.24
CA VAL A 4 -8.44 -8.82 -4.12
C VAL A 4 -6.99 -8.59 -4.51
N LYS A 5 -6.81 -8.10 -5.74
CA LYS A 5 -5.50 -7.68 -6.21
C LYS A 5 -5.36 -6.20 -5.98
N ILE A 6 -4.28 -5.82 -5.30
CA ILE A 6 -3.97 -4.42 -5.04
C ILE A 6 -2.58 -4.11 -5.59
N GLU A 7 -2.37 -2.88 -5.99
CA GLU A 7 -1.07 -2.44 -6.51
C GLU A 7 -0.52 -1.34 -5.61
N ILE A 8 0.69 -1.55 -5.12
CA ILE A 8 1.37 -0.60 -4.25
C ILE A 8 2.81 -0.45 -4.73
N GLY A 9 3.17 0.75 -5.14
CA GLY A 9 4.52 1.03 -5.60
C GLY A 9 4.93 0.25 -6.84
N GLY A 10 3.98 -0.03 -7.73
CA GLY A 10 4.22 -0.77 -8.96
C GLY A 10 4.27 -2.27 -8.78
N ARG A 11 3.95 -2.78 -7.60
CA ARG A 11 3.95 -4.21 -7.30
C ARG A 11 2.53 -4.66 -6.97
N VAL A 12 2.16 -5.84 -7.46
CA VAL A 12 0.81 -6.38 -7.28
C VAL A 12 0.82 -7.41 -6.16
N PHE A 13 -0.16 -7.29 -5.29
CA PHE A 13 -0.34 -8.19 -4.15
C PHE A 13 -1.76 -8.74 -4.18
N GLU A 14 -1.92 -9.99 -3.74
CA GLU A 14 -3.23 -10.56 -3.51
C GLU A 14 -3.46 -10.67 -2.02
N VAL A 15 -4.55 -10.09 -1.53
CA VAL A 15 -4.87 -10.13 -0.10
C VAL A 15 -6.29 -10.65 0.09
N ALA A 16 -6.47 -11.46 1.11
CA ALA A 16 -7.78 -11.93 1.48
C ALA A 16 -8.52 -10.85 2.26
N CYS A 17 -9.82 -10.77 2.07
CA CYS A 17 -10.63 -9.81 2.80
C CYS A 17 -11.99 -10.43 3.11
N GLN A 18 -12.75 -9.74 3.94
CA GLN A 18 -14.12 -10.15 4.22
C GLN A 18 -15.01 -9.74 3.05
N GLU A 19 -16.01 -10.56 2.81
CA GLU A 19 -16.97 -10.30 1.74
C GLU A 19 -17.66 -8.95 1.97
N GLY A 20 -17.71 -8.15 0.92
CA GLY A 20 -18.30 -6.81 0.98
C GLY A 20 -17.35 -5.71 1.37
N GLU A 21 -16.10 -6.05 1.72
CA GLU A 21 -15.11 -5.05 2.14
C GLU A 21 -14.02 -4.82 1.12
N GLU A 22 -14.17 -5.36 -0.07
CA GLU A 22 -13.14 -5.25 -1.11
C GLU A 22 -12.80 -3.80 -1.44
N HIS A 23 -13.83 -2.93 -1.51
CA HIS A 23 -13.59 -1.52 -1.85
C HIS A 23 -12.79 -0.79 -0.77
N TYR A 24 -12.90 -1.20 0.48
CA TYR A 24 -12.08 -0.61 1.55
C TYR A 24 -10.61 -0.94 1.33
N LEU A 25 -10.30 -2.17 0.91
CA LEU A 25 -8.93 -2.55 0.63
C LEU A 25 -8.37 -1.81 -0.58
N HIS A 26 -9.20 -1.62 -1.62
CA HIS A 26 -8.75 -0.84 -2.77
C HIS A 26 -8.45 0.60 -2.39
N SER A 27 -9.28 1.21 -1.56
CA SER A 27 -9.06 2.57 -1.09
C SER A 27 -7.80 2.66 -0.23
N ALA A 28 -7.63 1.71 0.69
CA ALA A 28 -6.44 1.68 1.55
C ALA A 28 -5.17 1.48 0.72
N ALA A 29 -5.24 0.59 -0.28
CA ALA A 29 -4.11 0.34 -1.16
C ALA A 29 -3.73 1.58 -1.95
N ALA A 30 -4.71 2.36 -2.40
CA ALA A 30 -4.45 3.60 -3.10
C ALA A 30 -3.69 4.60 -2.22
N MET A 31 -4.05 4.67 -0.95
CA MET A 31 -3.36 5.56 0.00
C MET A 31 -1.91 5.12 0.20
N LEU A 32 -1.67 3.81 0.34
CA LEU A 32 -0.31 3.29 0.45
C LEU A 32 0.49 3.50 -0.84
N ASP A 33 -0.17 3.34 -1.98
CA ASP A 33 0.47 3.50 -3.27
C ASP A 33 1.03 4.91 -3.46
N VAL A 34 0.30 5.92 -3.02
CA VAL A 34 0.77 7.31 -3.08
C VAL A 34 2.09 7.45 -2.30
N GLU A 35 2.13 6.92 -1.07
CA GLU A 35 3.34 7.01 -0.26
C GLU A 35 4.49 6.21 -0.87
N ALA A 36 4.20 5.00 -1.35
CA ALA A 36 5.22 4.16 -1.96
C ALA A 36 5.80 4.81 -3.22
N SER A 37 4.95 5.44 -4.03
CA SER A 37 5.40 6.12 -5.24
C SER A 37 6.27 7.32 -4.92
N THR A 38 5.89 8.10 -3.91
CA THR A 38 6.69 9.22 -3.44
C THR A 38 8.06 8.76 -2.98
N LEU A 39 8.09 7.68 -2.21
CA LEU A 39 9.33 7.11 -1.69
C LEU A 39 10.25 6.66 -2.82
N THR A 40 9.69 5.95 -3.80
CA THR A 40 10.45 5.46 -4.96
C THR A 40 11.03 6.62 -5.76
N ASN A 41 10.27 7.70 -5.91
CA ASN A 41 10.75 8.89 -6.64
C ASN A 41 11.87 9.59 -5.91
N GLN A 42 11.91 9.51 -4.59
CA GLN A 42 12.92 10.20 -3.79
C GLN A 42 14.21 9.40 -3.65
N ILE A 43 14.11 8.11 -3.38
CA ILE A 43 15.29 7.30 -3.05
C ILE A 43 15.45 6.06 -3.92
N GLY A 44 14.61 5.88 -4.93
CA GLY A 44 14.73 4.76 -5.86
C GLY A 44 14.01 3.52 -5.35
N ARG A 45 14.21 2.41 -6.09
CA ARG A 45 13.50 1.17 -5.80
C ARG A 45 14.10 0.47 -4.59
N LEU A 46 13.24 0.12 -3.66
CA LEU A 46 13.61 -0.62 -2.46
C LEU A 46 13.14 -2.06 -2.54
N PRO A 47 13.76 -2.97 -1.77
CA PRO A 47 13.19 -4.31 -1.59
C PRO A 47 11.76 -4.20 -1.07
N GLU A 48 10.92 -5.14 -1.48
CA GLU A 48 9.49 -5.11 -1.18
C GLU A 48 9.17 -4.91 0.31
N PRO A 49 9.77 -5.68 1.25
CA PRO A 49 9.42 -5.50 2.66
C PRO A 49 9.77 -4.10 3.17
N ARG A 50 10.89 -3.54 2.71
CA ARG A 50 11.32 -2.23 3.14
C ARG A 50 10.40 -1.14 2.56
N MET A 51 10.00 -1.29 1.30
CA MET A 51 9.08 -0.36 0.67
C MET A 51 7.75 -0.32 1.43
N LEU A 52 7.21 -1.48 1.76
CA LEU A 52 5.92 -1.55 2.46
C LEU A 52 6.01 -0.94 3.86
N LEU A 53 7.10 -1.23 4.58
CA LEU A 53 7.29 -0.68 5.91
C LEU A 53 7.37 0.84 5.87
N MET A 54 8.19 1.37 4.97
CA MET A 54 8.38 2.82 4.88
C MET A 54 7.11 3.53 4.41
N ALA A 55 6.43 2.97 3.41
CA ALA A 55 5.17 3.54 2.94
C ALA A 55 4.13 3.54 4.06
N GLY A 56 4.06 2.45 4.81
CA GLY A 56 3.14 2.36 5.95
C GLY A 56 3.45 3.38 7.03
N LEU A 57 4.73 3.57 7.35
CA LEU A 57 5.13 4.55 8.36
C LEU A 57 4.82 5.97 7.90
N MET A 58 5.06 6.28 6.63
CA MET A 58 4.75 7.60 6.08
C MET A 58 3.26 7.89 6.15
N LEU A 59 2.44 6.91 5.79
CA LEU A 59 0.99 7.07 5.83
C LEU A 59 0.49 7.22 7.26
N ALA A 60 0.98 6.38 8.16
CA ALA A 60 0.57 6.43 9.57
C ALA A 60 0.96 7.75 10.21
N ASP A 61 2.14 8.27 9.88
CA ASP A 61 2.61 9.56 10.37
C ASP A 61 1.67 10.69 9.96
N LYS A 62 1.24 10.69 8.70
CA LYS A 62 0.29 11.69 8.23
C LYS A 62 -1.05 11.60 8.94
N THR A 63 -1.49 10.38 9.19
CA THR A 63 -2.80 10.13 9.79
C THR A 63 -2.79 10.44 11.27
N ALA A 64 -1.67 10.16 11.96
CA ALA A 64 -1.53 10.40 13.39
C ALA A 64 -1.34 11.89 13.72
N GLY A 65 -0.77 12.63 12.78
CA GLY A 65 -0.52 14.06 12.96
C GLY A 65 -1.73 14.89 12.73
#